data_d48377429d0865d75f6defdef80152d8
#
_entry.id   d48377429d0865d75f6defdef80152d8
#
_cell.length_a   1.000
_cell.length_b   1.000
_cell.length_c   1.000
_cell.angle_alpha   90.00
_cell.angle_beta   90.00
_cell.angle_gamma   90.00
#
_symmetry.space_group_name_H-M   'P 1'
#
loop_
_entity.id
_entity.type
_entity.pdbx_description
1 polymer ?
#
loop_
_entity_poly.entity_id
_entity_poly.type
_entity_poly.pdbx_seq_one_letter_code
_entity_poly.pdbx_strand_id
1 'polypeptide(L)'
;MKFNKNAVGREIPEYLEGIGELVPFKGVDAIKPTKSKAGAKLRMRIQDEKKLVASIEEAIKKSGLKDGMTISFHHHMRNGDTVVNEVLDIISKMGIKDLTLAPSSLSSCHGPVIDHIKSGVVTGIQSSGLREPLGDEISKGILKKPVIIRSHGGRARAVEDGELHIDVAFIAAPSCDEMGNMNGRIGKSACGSMGYAIVDAQYADHIIA
;
A
#
# COMPACT_ATOMS: atom_id res chain seq x y z
N MET A 1 5.64 -9.39 -29.23
CA MET A 1 4.59 -8.98 -28.27
C MET A 1 3.36 -8.67 -29.10
N LYS A 2 2.17 -9.16 -28.72
CA LYS A 2 0.91 -8.82 -29.39
C LYS A 2 0.28 -7.61 -28.73
N PHE A 3 -0.44 -6.80 -29.51
CA PHE A 3 -1.05 -5.56 -29.06
C PHE A 3 -2.53 -5.48 -29.45
N ASN A 4 -3.34 -4.95 -28.56
CA ASN A 4 -4.72 -4.57 -28.78
C ASN A 4 -4.84 -3.05 -28.81
N LYS A 5 -5.78 -2.50 -29.58
CA LYS A 5 -6.09 -1.08 -29.54
C LYS A 5 -7.15 -0.80 -28.46
N ASN A 6 -6.89 0.19 -27.64
CA ASN A 6 -7.89 0.69 -26.69
C ASN A 6 -8.92 1.62 -27.37
N ALA A 7 -9.90 2.10 -26.62
CA ALA A 7 -10.99 2.95 -27.10
C ALA A 7 -10.52 4.28 -27.73
N VAL A 8 -9.31 4.76 -27.43
CA VAL A 8 -8.71 5.98 -28.01
C VAL A 8 -7.65 5.66 -29.06
N GLY A 9 -7.60 4.43 -29.55
CA GLY A 9 -6.73 3.99 -30.66
C GLY A 9 -5.27 3.75 -30.28
N ARG A 10 -4.91 3.78 -29.00
CA ARG A 10 -3.55 3.46 -28.54
C ARG A 10 -3.33 1.95 -28.49
N GLU A 11 -2.16 1.53 -28.89
CA GLU A 11 -1.73 0.13 -28.77
C GLU A 11 -1.36 -0.21 -27.32
N ILE A 12 -1.98 -1.27 -26.81
CA ILE A 12 -1.74 -1.79 -25.47
C ILE A 12 -1.29 -3.24 -25.64
N PRO A 13 -0.19 -3.70 -24.99
CA PRO A 13 0.21 -5.09 -25.04
C PRO A 13 -0.91 -5.98 -24.50
N GLU A 14 -1.11 -7.15 -25.11
CA GLU A 14 -2.11 -8.13 -24.64
C GLU A 14 -1.69 -8.79 -23.32
N TYR A 15 -0.39 -8.85 -23.06
CA TYR A 15 0.18 -9.51 -21.89
C TYR A 15 1.38 -8.74 -21.38
N LEU A 16 1.50 -8.61 -20.06
CA LEU A 16 2.69 -8.11 -19.37
C LEU A 16 3.18 -9.13 -18.35
N GLU A 17 4.49 -9.39 -18.38
CA GLU A 17 5.13 -10.25 -17.40
C GLU A 17 4.94 -9.68 -15.97
N GLY A 18 4.56 -10.54 -15.04
CA GLY A 18 4.28 -10.15 -13.66
C GLY A 18 2.88 -9.54 -13.42
N ILE A 19 2.11 -9.27 -14.49
CA ILE A 19 0.72 -8.78 -14.41
C ILE A 19 -0.26 -9.78 -15.02
N GLY A 20 0.10 -10.40 -16.16
CA GLY A 20 -0.77 -11.30 -16.91
C GLY A 20 -1.43 -10.62 -18.11
N GLU A 21 -2.61 -11.13 -18.52
CA GLU A 21 -3.38 -10.59 -19.64
C GLU A 21 -3.94 -9.20 -19.33
N LEU A 22 -3.81 -8.29 -20.30
CA LEU A 22 -4.37 -6.95 -20.22
C LEU A 22 -5.63 -6.86 -21.07
N VAL A 23 -6.74 -6.51 -20.42
CA VAL A 23 -8.02 -6.28 -21.09
C VAL A 23 -8.23 -4.77 -21.25
N PRO A 24 -8.35 -4.25 -22.47
CA PRO A 24 -8.64 -2.84 -22.68
C PRO A 24 -9.94 -2.41 -21.98
N PHE A 25 -9.90 -1.23 -21.37
CA PHE A 25 -11.08 -0.67 -20.71
C PHE A 25 -12.21 -0.41 -21.74
N LYS A 26 -13.36 -1.00 -21.50
CA LYS A 26 -14.53 -0.95 -22.39
C LYS A 26 -15.59 0.09 -22.00
N GLY A 27 -15.25 0.96 -21.04
CA GLY A 27 -16.18 1.95 -20.49
C GLY A 27 -16.75 1.51 -19.13
N VAL A 28 -17.36 2.46 -18.43
CA VAL A 28 -17.90 2.24 -17.06
C VAL A 28 -19.07 1.24 -17.05
N ASP A 29 -19.85 1.21 -18.10
CA ASP A 29 -21.01 0.32 -18.22
C ASP A 29 -20.62 -1.15 -18.46
N ALA A 30 -19.38 -1.40 -18.87
CA ALA A 30 -18.86 -2.75 -19.05
C ALA A 30 -18.32 -3.38 -17.75
N ILE A 31 -18.21 -2.60 -16.67
CA ILE A 31 -17.72 -3.06 -15.38
C ILE A 31 -18.86 -3.83 -14.70
N LYS A 32 -18.67 -5.13 -14.55
CA LYS A 32 -19.60 -5.96 -13.76
C LYS A 32 -19.11 -6.01 -12.32
N PRO A 33 -20.00 -5.88 -11.31
CA PRO A 33 -19.62 -6.10 -9.92
C PRO A 33 -19.04 -7.50 -9.74
N THR A 34 -17.95 -7.61 -9.01
CA THR A 34 -17.43 -8.90 -8.58
C THR A 34 -18.43 -9.55 -7.61
N LYS A 35 -18.65 -10.84 -7.74
CA LYS A 35 -19.62 -11.55 -6.90
C LYS A 35 -19.04 -11.97 -5.55
N SER A 36 -17.72 -12.04 -5.44
CA SER A 36 -17.02 -12.40 -4.21
C SER A 36 -16.29 -11.20 -3.65
N LYS A 37 -16.38 -11.02 -2.35
CA LYS A 37 -15.59 -10.04 -1.60
C LYS A 37 -14.76 -10.75 -0.56
N ALA A 38 -13.56 -10.24 -0.28
CA ALA A 38 -12.80 -10.67 0.87
C ALA A 38 -13.58 -10.33 2.14
N GLY A 39 -13.57 -11.20 3.13
CA GLY A 39 -14.15 -10.90 4.45
C GLY A 39 -13.24 -9.94 5.21
N ALA A 40 -13.83 -8.91 5.83
CA ALA A 40 -13.10 -8.10 6.78
C ALA A 40 -12.55 -8.98 7.92
N LYS A 41 -11.34 -8.69 8.39
CA LYS A 41 -10.72 -9.48 9.46
C LYS A 41 -11.45 -9.27 10.78
N LEU A 42 -11.91 -10.36 11.37
CA LEU A 42 -12.43 -10.34 12.73
C LEU A 42 -11.26 -10.30 13.70
N ARG A 43 -11.13 -9.18 14.41
CA ARG A 43 -10.09 -9.02 15.43
C ARG A 43 -10.72 -9.25 16.79
N MET A 44 -10.40 -10.38 17.39
CA MET A 44 -10.80 -10.68 18.76
C MET A 44 -9.93 -9.87 19.71
N ARG A 45 -10.59 -9.22 20.67
CA ARG A 45 -9.88 -8.63 21.81
C ARG A 45 -9.44 -9.75 22.74
N ILE A 46 -8.13 -9.94 22.89
CA ILE A 46 -7.58 -10.77 23.95
C ILE A 46 -7.50 -9.88 25.19
N GLN A 47 -8.20 -10.26 26.25
CA GLN A 47 -8.20 -9.54 27.50
C GLN A 47 -6.77 -9.55 28.06
N ASP A 48 -6.29 -8.39 28.54
CA ASP A 48 -4.96 -8.19 29.12
C ASP A 48 -3.76 -8.28 28.14
N GLU A 49 -3.98 -8.36 26.82
CA GLU A 49 -2.90 -8.28 25.85
C GLU A 49 -2.41 -6.82 25.75
N LYS A 50 -1.13 -6.62 26.10
CA LYS A 50 -0.45 -5.33 25.85
C LYS A 50 -0.07 -5.23 24.39
N LYS A 51 -0.72 -4.31 23.68
CA LYS A 51 -0.45 -4.05 22.25
C LYS A 51 0.68 -3.03 22.03
N LEU A 52 1.05 -2.28 23.06
CA LEU A 52 2.16 -1.35 22.99
C LEU A 52 3.49 -2.10 22.82
N VAL A 53 4.30 -1.57 21.94
CA VAL A 53 5.66 -2.05 21.68
C VAL A 53 6.66 -0.91 21.84
N ALA A 54 7.91 -1.22 22.09
CA ALA A 54 8.93 -0.22 22.35
C ALA A 54 9.49 0.43 21.08
N SER A 55 9.34 -0.22 19.92
CA SER A 55 9.90 0.27 18.65
C SER A 55 9.14 -0.24 17.44
N ILE A 56 9.33 0.46 16.30
CA ILE A 56 8.83 0.01 14.99
C ILE A 56 9.43 -1.36 14.62
N GLU A 57 10.70 -1.60 14.92
CA GLU A 57 11.37 -2.88 14.66
C GLU A 57 10.67 -4.03 15.42
N GLU A 58 10.33 -3.82 16.69
CA GLU A 58 9.58 -4.81 17.47
C GLU A 58 8.19 -5.05 16.88
N ALA A 59 7.50 -3.99 16.46
CA ALA A 59 6.20 -4.11 15.81
C ALA A 59 6.28 -4.93 14.52
N ILE A 60 7.30 -4.68 13.69
CA ILE A 60 7.55 -5.43 12.46
C ILE A 60 7.82 -6.91 12.78
N LYS A 61 8.66 -7.21 13.76
CA LYS A 61 8.91 -8.60 14.19
C LYS A 61 7.64 -9.31 14.65
N LYS A 62 6.82 -8.63 15.44
CA LYS A 62 5.53 -9.19 15.94
C LYS A 62 4.50 -9.40 14.84
N SER A 63 4.51 -8.58 13.78
CA SER A 63 3.62 -8.75 12.64
C SER A 63 3.97 -9.95 11.76
N GLY A 64 5.16 -10.52 11.93
CA GLY A 64 5.61 -11.63 11.09
C GLY A 64 5.94 -11.23 9.64
N LEU A 65 6.22 -9.95 9.39
CA LEU A 65 6.62 -9.45 8.07
C LEU A 65 7.83 -10.22 7.55
N LYS A 66 7.75 -10.66 6.30
CA LYS A 66 8.80 -11.42 5.60
C LYS A 66 8.83 -11.08 4.11
N ASP A 67 9.82 -11.61 3.42
CA ASP A 67 10.01 -11.45 1.98
C ASP A 67 8.73 -11.81 1.19
N GLY A 68 8.47 -11.05 0.13
CA GLY A 68 7.35 -11.26 -0.78
C GLY A 68 6.01 -10.66 -0.32
N MET A 69 5.93 -10.17 0.91
CA MET A 69 4.69 -9.62 1.46
C MET A 69 4.36 -8.22 0.91
N THR A 70 3.09 -7.85 1.04
CA THR A 70 2.57 -6.53 0.70
C THR A 70 2.38 -5.69 1.96
N ILE A 71 2.98 -4.51 1.97
CA ILE A 71 2.82 -3.54 3.05
C ILE A 71 2.10 -2.29 2.55
N SER A 72 1.24 -1.75 3.39
CA SER A 72 0.53 -0.52 3.07
C SER A 72 0.88 0.60 4.05
N PHE A 73 0.76 1.82 3.55
CA PHE A 73 0.98 3.02 4.35
C PHE A 73 -0.20 3.96 4.20
N HIS A 74 -0.61 4.52 5.32
CA HIS A 74 -1.60 5.57 5.34
C HIS A 74 -1.13 6.68 6.28
N HIS A 75 -1.00 7.86 5.72
CA HIS A 75 -0.44 9.04 6.40
C HIS A 75 -1.14 10.31 5.93
N HIS A 76 -1.10 11.35 6.72
CA HIS A 76 -1.78 12.61 6.46
C HIS A 76 -0.83 13.80 6.26
N MET A 77 0.44 13.60 6.48
CA MET A 77 1.44 14.70 6.51
C MET A 77 1.97 15.06 5.12
N ARG A 78 1.60 14.35 4.07
CA ARG A 78 2.05 14.59 2.69
C ARG A 78 3.58 14.72 2.61
N ASN A 79 4.09 15.90 2.22
CA ASN A 79 5.54 16.12 2.12
C ASN A 79 6.27 16.23 3.48
N GLY A 80 5.54 16.28 4.60
CA GLY A 80 6.10 16.19 5.94
C GLY A 80 6.12 14.77 6.51
N ASP A 81 5.72 13.76 5.71
CA ASP A 81 5.69 12.37 6.14
C ASP A 81 7.06 11.70 6.02
N THR A 82 7.57 11.20 7.14
CA THR A 82 8.81 10.41 7.22
C THR A 82 8.57 8.94 7.48
N VAL A 83 7.36 8.54 7.82
CA VAL A 83 7.03 7.18 8.30
C VAL A 83 7.40 6.11 7.27
N VAL A 84 7.09 6.34 5.99
CA VAL A 84 7.43 5.39 4.92
C VAL A 84 8.94 5.16 4.87
N ASN A 85 9.73 6.24 4.90
CA ASN A 85 11.18 6.16 4.80
C ASN A 85 11.78 5.45 6.02
N GLU A 86 11.34 5.84 7.24
CA GLU A 86 11.82 5.23 8.50
C GLU A 86 11.51 3.73 8.56
N VAL A 87 10.29 3.34 8.20
CA VAL A 87 9.90 1.93 8.19
C VAL A 87 10.70 1.14 7.18
N LEU A 88 10.89 1.65 5.96
CA LEU A 88 11.68 0.97 4.94
C LEU A 88 13.16 0.86 5.30
N ASP A 89 13.73 1.87 5.96
CA ASP A 89 15.10 1.81 6.49
C ASP A 89 15.27 0.71 7.53
N ILE A 90 14.30 0.56 8.44
CA ILE A 90 14.29 -0.50 9.45
C ILE A 90 14.15 -1.86 8.77
N ILE A 91 13.19 -2.01 7.86
CA ILE A 91 12.96 -3.24 7.09
C ILE A 91 14.24 -3.66 6.34
N SER A 92 14.91 -2.70 5.69
CA SER A 92 16.18 -2.93 5.00
C SER A 92 17.27 -3.44 5.92
N LYS A 93 17.41 -2.84 7.11
CA LYS A 93 18.37 -3.27 8.15
C LYS A 93 18.05 -4.66 8.70
N MET A 94 16.78 -5.03 8.74
CA MET A 94 16.34 -6.39 9.12
C MET A 94 16.60 -7.43 8.03
N GLY A 95 17.02 -7.02 6.83
CA GLY A 95 17.33 -7.92 5.72
C GLY A 95 16.10 -8.41 4.93
N ILE A 96 14.91 -7.87 5.19
CA ILE A 96 13.67 -8.22 4.50
C ILE A 96 13.67 -7.58 3.10
N LYS A 97 13.22 -8.33 2.10
CA LYS A 97 13.27 -7.95 0.67
C LYS A 97 12.00 -8.36 -0.08
N ASP A 98 11.96 -8.01 -1.37
CA ASP A 98 10.90 -8.40 -2.32
C ASP A 98 9.50 -7.93 -1.90
N LEU A 99 9.40 -6.79 -1.25
CA LEU A 99 8.12 -6.26 -0.79
C LEU A 99 7.36 -5.52 -1.90
N THR A 100 6.03 -5.63 -1.86
CA THR A 100 5.12 -4.75 -2.61
C THR A 100 4.64 -3.62 -1.71
N LEU A 101 4.87 -2.37 -2.13
CA LEU A 101 4.30 -1.20 -1.47
C LEU A 101 2.89 -0.93 -1.99
N ALA A 102 1.91 -0.85 -1.11
CA ALA A 102 0.53 -0.53 -1.44
C ALA A 102 0.01 0.73 -0.72
N PRO A 103 0.72 1.88 -0.78
CA PRO A 103 0.30 3.11 -0.11
C PRO A 103 -0.88 3.74 -0.83
N SER A 104 -1.56 4.69 -0.17
CA SER A 104 -2.55 5.53 -0.83
C SER A 104 -1.91 6.39 -1.93
N SER A 105 -0.78 7.04 -1.66
CA SER A 105 0.05 7.75 -2.64
C SER A 105 1.44 7.99 -2.07
N LEU A 106 2.42 8.27 -2.94
CA LEU A 106 3.77 8.64 -2.54
C LEU A 106 4.06 10.07 -3.02
N SER A 107 4.44 10.91 -2.06
CA SER A 107 4.77 12.33 -2.26
C SER A 107 6.27 12.51 -2.54
N SER A 108 6.69 13.74 -2.79
CA SER A 108 8.10 14.05 -3.13
C SER A 108 9.08 13.71 -1.99
N CYS A 109 8.64 13.74 -0.72
CA CYS A 109 9.46 13.35 0.42
C CYS A 109 9.83 11.84 0.44
N HIS A 110 9.16 11.03 -0.37
CA HIS A 110 9.42 9.59 -0.47
C HIS A 110 10.47 9.23 -1.55
N GLY A 111 11.28 10.20 -1.98
CA GLY A 111 12.44 9.96 -2.86
C GLY A 111 13.35 8.81 -2.41
N PRO A 112 13.66 8.63 -1.11
CA PRO A 112 14.48 7.51 -0.61
C PRO A 112 13.97 6.12 -0.98
N VAL A 113 12.68 5.94 -1.32
CA VAL A 113 12.15 4.67 -1.84
C VAL A 113 12.90 4.19 -3.08
N ILE A 114 13.53 5.08 -3.84
CA ILE A 114 14.37 4.76 -5.01
C ILE A 114 15.51 3.82 -4.60
N ASP A 115 16.17 4.08 -3.48
CA ASP A 115 17.29 3.26 -3.02
C ASP A 115 16.81 1.89 -2.52
N HIS A 116 15.62 1.83 -1.93
CA HIS A 116 14.98 0.56 -1.55
C HIS A 116 14.55 -0.27 -2.76
N ILE A 117 14.19 0.36 -3.88
CA ILE A 117 13.96 -0.36 -5.15
C ILE A 117 15.29 -0.91 -5.68
N LYS A 118 16.33 -0.09 -5.74
CA LYS A 118 17.66 -0.50 -6.25
C LYS A 118 18.27 -1.63 -5.42
N SER A 119 18.05 -1.63 -4.11
CA SER A 119 18.55 -2.68 -3.21
C SER A 119 17.67 -3.95 -3.18
N GLY A 120 16.51 -3.95 -3.84
CA GLY A 120 15.59 -5.08 -3.90
C GLY A 120 14.72 -5.25 -2.64
N VAL A 121 14.69 -4.29 -1.75
CA VAL A 121 13.74 -4.26 -0.63
C VAL A 121 12.32 -4.09 -1.17
N VAL A 122 12.14 -3.18 -2.14
CA VAL A 122 10.88 -2.94 -2.83
C VAL A 122 10.98 -3.42 -4.27
N THR A 123 10.09 -4.31 -4.68
CA THR A 123 10.05 -4.89 -6.03
C THR A 123 8.74 -4.65 -6.75
N GLY A 124 7.69 -4.20 -6.05
CA GLY A 124 6.39 -3.88 -6.60
C GLY A 124 5.77 -2.65 -5.95
N ILE A 125 4.96 -1.92 -6.70
CA ILE A 125 4.20 -0.77 -6.18
C ILE A 125 2.78 -0.80 -6.74
N GLN A 126 1.79 -0.64 -5.86
CA GLN A 126 0.38 -0.46 -6.18
C GLN A 126 -0.13 0.78 -5.44
N SER A 127 -0.50 1.84 -6.16
CA SER A 127 -0.79 3.14 -5.55
C SER A 127 -1.87 3.89 -6.31
N SER A 128 -2.35 5.00 -5.78
CA SER A 128 -3.18 5.94 -6.53
C SER A 128 -2.40 7.12 -7.13
N GLY A 129 -1.14 7.26 -6.79
CA GLY A 129 -0.28 8.32 -7.34
C GLY A 129 1.16 8.25 -6.85
N LEU A 130 2.05 8.67 -7.73
CA LEU A 130 3.49 8.81 -7.48
C LEU A 130 3.92 10.21 -7.89
N ARG A 131 4.75 10.86 -7.08
CA ARG A 131 5.31 12.19 -7.35
C ARG A 131 6.81 12.08 -7.65
N GLU A 132 7.36 13.11 -8.26
CA GLU A 132 8.81 13.26 -8.43
C GLU A 132 9.53 13.30 -7.07
N PRO A 133 10.76 12.77 -7.01
CA PRO A 133 11.54 12.15 -8.07
C PRO A 133 11.22 10.66 -8.32
N LEU A 134 10.47 10.01 -7.43
CA LEU A 134 10.21 8.56 -7.50
C LEU A 134 9.46 8.16 -8.79
N GLY A 135 8.44 8.94 -9.17
CA GLY A 135 7.67 8.68 -10.40
C GLY A 135 8.52 8.73 -11.66
N ASP A 136 9.49 9.65 -11.72
CA ASP A 136 10.40 9.81 -12.85
C ASP A 136 11.35 8.62 -12.97
N GLU A 137 11.95 8.20 -11.85
CA GLU A 137 12.88 7.06 -11.86
C GLU A 137 12.15 5.75 -12.23
N ILE A 138 10.93 5.57 -11.73
CA ILE A 138 10.10 4.41 -12.12
C ILE A 138 9.79 4.45 -13.62
N SER A 139 9.47 5.63 -14.17
CA SER A 139 9.21 5.81 -15.60
C SER A 139 10.44 5.51 -16.46
N LYS A 140 11.65 5.61 -15.91
CA LYS A 140 12.91 5.20 -16.54
C LYS A 140 13.19 3.70 -16.41
N GLY A 141 12.35 2.94 -15.71
CA GLY A 141 12.43 1.49 -15.64
C GLY A 141 13.25 0.93 -14.47
N ILE A 142 13.42 1.65 -13.37
CA ILE A 142 14.13 1.11 -12.20
C ILE A 142 13.37 -0.03 -11.51
N LEU A 143 12.03 -0.06 -11.64
CA LEU A 143 11.19 -1.12 -11.11
C LEU A 143 10.99 -2.21 -12.16
N LYS A 144 11.26 -3.46 -11.81
CA LYS A 144 11.15 -4.59 -12.75
C LYS A 144 9.71 -4.91 -13.14
N LYS A 145 8.77 -4.76 -12.19
CA LYS A 145 7.34 -4.99 -12.42
C LYS A 145 6.65 -3.66 -12.73
N PRO A 146 5.66 -3.63 -13.63
CA PRO A 146 4.86 -2.43 -13.83
C PRO A 146 4.16 -1.98 -12.55
N VAL A 147 4.09 -0.67 -12.35
CA VAL A 147 3.29 -0.10 -11.25
C VAL A 147 1.80 -0.23 -11.57
N ILE A 148 1.01 -0.63 -10.60
CA ILE A 148 -0.44 -0.64 -10.74
C ILE A 148 -1.00 0.63 -10.12
N ILE A 149 -1.56 1.50 -10.96
CA ILE A 149 -2.21 2.75 -10.52
C ILE A 149 -3.71 2.55 -10.53
N ARG A 150 -4.34 2.82 -9.38
CA ARG A 150 -5.79 2.78 -9.21
C ARG A 150 -6.33 4.15 -8.79
N SER A 151 -7.58 4.43 -9.13
CA SER A 151 -8.28 5.55 -8.51
C SER A 151 -8.47 5.32 -7.01
N HIS A 152 -8.82 6.35 -6.27
CA HIS A 152 -9.06 6.27 -4.82
C HIS A 152 -10.09 5.17 -4.48
N GLY A 153 -11.27 5.24 -5.07
CA GLY A 153 -12.27 4.19 -4.87
C GLY A 153 -11.86 2.83 -5.43
N GLY A 154 -11.11 2.82 -6.54
CA GLY A 154 -10.59 1.59 -7.15
C GLY A 154 -9.60 0.84 -6.25
N ARG A 155 -8.79 1.57 -5.45
CA ARG A 155 -7.89 0.93 -4.47
C ARG A 155 -8.69 0.29 -3.33
N ALA A 156 -9.65 1.03 -2.77
CA ALA A 156 -10.51 0.50 -1.72
C ALA A 156 -11.24 -0.78 -2.19
N ARG A 157 -11.85 -0.71 -3.38
CA ARG A 157 -12.50 -1.87 -4.00
C ARG A 157 -11.55 -3.05 -4.17
N ALA A 158 -10.33 -2.82 -4.65
CA ALA A 158 -9.35 -3.89 -4.87
C ALA A 158 -8.99 -4.62 -3.57
N VAL A 159 -8.93 -3.89 -2.44
CA VAL A 159 -8.72 -4.50 -1.13
C VAL A 159 -9.96 -5.30 -0.69
N GLU A 160 -11.16 -4.74 -0.83
CA GLU A 160 -12.41 -5.42 -0.48
C GLU A 160 -12.69 -6.66 -1.34
N ASP A 161 -12.33 -6.60 -2.61
CA ASP A 161 -12.51 -7.72 -3.55
C ASP A 161 -11.42 -8.81 -3.39
N GLY A 162 -10.37 -8.53 -2.59
CA GLY A 162 -9.23 -9.44 -2.42
C GLY A 162 -8.22 -9.41 -3.59
N GLU A 163 -8.40 -8.50 -4.56
CA GLU A 163 -7.47 -8.28 -5.66
C GLU A 163 -6.13 -7.70 -5.17
N LEU A 164 -6.20 -6.86 -4.13
CA LEU A 164 -5.05 -6.34 -3.41
C LEU A 164 -5.08 -6.84 -1.97
N HIS A 165 -4.28 -7.85 -1.67
CA HIS A 165 -4.08 -8.31 -0.30
C HIS A 165 -3.02 -7.45 0.40
N ILE A 166 -3.25 -7.12 1.66
CA ILE A 166 -2.32 -6.35 2.52
C ILE A 166 -1.95 -7.23 3.71
N ASP A 167 -0.69 -7.62 3.80
CA ASP A 167 -0.19 -8.40 4.93
C ASP A 167 0.00 -7.52 6.16
N VAL A 168 0.65 -6.35 6.02
CA VAL A 168 0.87 -5.42 7.12
C VAL A 168 0.51 -3.99 6.72
N ALA A 169 -0.38 -3.37 7.47
CA ALA A 169 -0.76 -1.97 7.29
C ALA A 169 -0.09 -1.09 8.36
N PHE A 170 0.70 -0.11 7.92
CA PHE A 170 1.24 0.94 8.78
C PHE A 170 0.31 2.16 8.71
N ILE A 171 -0.33 2.48 9.82
CA ILE A 171 -1.33 3.55 9.90
C ILE A 171 -0.84 4.64 10.85
N ALA A 172 -0.43 5.77 10.28
CA ALA A 172 -0.09 6.96 11.05
C ALA A 172 -1.36 7.74 11.40
N ALA A 173 -1.80 7.64 12.63
CA ALA A 173 -2.96 8.35 13.14
C ALA A 173 -2.54 9.50 14.08
N PRO A 174 -3.28 10.64 14.12
CA PRO A 174 -3.03 11.73 15.06
C PRO A 174 -3.14 11.32 16.51
N SER A 175 -3.93 10.29 16.81
CA SER A 175 -4.03 9.68 18.13
C SER A 175 -4.40 8.21 18.05
N CYS A 176 -3.83 7.45 18.97
CA CYS A 176 -4.08 6.03 19.15
C CYS A 176 -4.07 5.72 20.65
N ASP A 177 -4.92 4.83 21.10
CA ASP A 177 -4.92 4.33 22.48
C ASP A 177 -4.13 3.01 22.61
N GLU A 178 -3.95 2.53 23.84
CA GLU A 178 -3.22 1.29 24.14
C GLU A 178 -3.87 0.04 23.54
N MET A 179 -5.11 0.13 23.13
CA MET A 179 -5.86 -0.95 22.48
C MET A 179 -5.76 -0.93 20.96
N GLY A 180 -5.09 0.11 20.39
CA GLY A 180 -4.98 0.29 18.97
C GLY A 180 -6.19 0.97 18.32
N ASN A 181 -7.10 1.59 19.09
CA ASN A 181 -8.16 2.41 18.52
C ASN A 181 -7.57 3.74 18.06
N MET A 182 -7.85 4.09 16.81
CA MET A 182 -7.29 5.27 16.15
C MET A 182 -8.38 6.24 15.74
N ASN A 183 -8.06 7.54 15.77
CA ASN A 183 -8.95 8.55 15.20
C ASN A 183 -8.17 9.75 14.63
N GLY A 184 -8.80 10.47 13.71
CA GLY A 184 -8.24 11.65 13.08
C GLY A 184 -8.65 12.98 13.73
N ARG A 185 -9.43 12.99 14.80
CA ARG A 185 -10.02 14.21 15.40
C ARG A 185 -9.16 14.86 16.46
N ILE A 186 -8.40 14.04 17.20
CA ILE A 186 -7.66 14.45 18.40
C ILE A 186 -6.16 14.34 18.10
N GLY A 187 -5.39 15.29 18.65
CA GLY A 187 -3.93 15.33 18.49
C GLY A 187 -3.44 16.52 17.68
N LYS A 188 -2.14 16.77 17.73
CA LYS A 188 -1.50 17.91 17.05
C LYS A 188 -1.64 17.86 15.52
N SER A 189 -1.72 16.67 14.96
CA SER A 189 -1.87 16.42 13.52
C SER A 189 -3.29 16.03 13.14
N ALA A 190 -4.30 16.53 13.86
CA ALA A 190 -5.70 16.22 13.56
C ALA A 190 -6.02 16.48 12.08
N CYS A 191 -6.57 15.48 11.40
CA CYS A 191 -6.79 15.48 9.95
C CYS A 191 -8.25 15.23 9.54
N GLY A 192 -9.12 14.93 10.51
CA GLY A 192 -10.51 14.57 10.26
C GLY A 192 -10.67 13.10 9.88
N SER A 193 -11.31 12.82 8.75
CA SER A 193 -11.52 11.44 8.29
C SER A 193 -10.20 10.74 7.97
N MET A 194 -10.07 9.49 8.42
CA MET A 194 -8.91 8.65 8.14
C MET A 194 -8.87 8.07 6.71
N GLY A 195 -9.95 8.23 5.95
CA GLY A 195 -10.02 7.82 4.55
C GLY A 195 -9.66 6.35 4.33
N TYR A 196 -8.64 6.08 3.54
CA TYR A 196 -8.20 4.72 3.20
C TYR A 196 -7.75 3.88 4.39
N ALA A 197 -7.30 4.49 5.48
CA ALA A 197 -6.91 3.76 6.67
C ALA A 197 -8.03 2.86 7.19
N ILE A 198 -9.31 3.23 6.96
CA ILE A 198 -10.47 2.42 7.35
C ILE A 198 -10.45 1.08 6.64
N VAL A 199 -10.25 1.07 5.32
CA VAL A 199 -10.22 -0.16 4.52
C VAL A 199 -9.00 -1.00 4.90
N ASP A 200 -7.82 -0.39 4.98
CA ASP A 200 -6.60 -1.10 5.38
C ASP A 200 -6.76 -1.70 6.78
N ALA A 201 -7.35 -0.97 7.74
CA ALA A 201 -7.62 -1.46 9.08
C ALA A 201 -8.63 -2.63 9.12
N GLN A 202 -9.56 -2.68 8.18
CA GLN A 202 -10.55 -3.76 8.12
C GLN A 202 -10.02 -5.04 7.47
N TYR A 203 -9.13 -4.91 6.48
CA TYR A 203 -8.78 -6.04 5.61
C TYR A 203 -7.32 -6.50 5.70
N ALA A 204 -6.38 -5.70 6.19
CA ALA A 204 -5.00 -6.14 6.37
C ALA A 204 -4.90 -7.26 7.41
N ASP A 205 -3.92 -8.15 7.29
CA ASP A 205 -3.71 -9.22 8.28
C ASP A 205 -3.21 -8.64 9.60
N HIS A 206 -2.27 -7.71 9.55
CA HIS A 206 -1.72 -7.03 10.72
C HIS A 206 -1.77 -5.51 10.57
N ILE A 207 -1.94 -4.81 11.69
CA ILE A 207 -1.93 -3.35 11.77
C ILE A 207 -0.86 -2.91 12.74
N ILE A 208 -0.04 -1.96 12.30
CA ILE A 208 0.91 -1.21 13.13
C ILE A 208 0.46 0.26 13.11
N ALA A 209 0.17 0.80 14.29
CA ALA A 209 -0.29 2.19 14.48
C ALA A 209 0.76 3.01 15.22
#